data_ab85283cebf8c4a007d55cca67657fbd
#
_entry.id   ab85283cebf8c4a007d55cca67657fbd
#
_cell.length_a   1.000
_cell.length_b   1.000
_cell.length_c   1.000
_cell.angle_alpha   90.00
_cell.angle_beta   90.00
_cell.angle_gamma   90.00
#
_symmetry.space_group_name_H-M   'P 1'
#
loop_
_entity.id
_entity.type
_entity.pdbx_description
1 polymer ?
#
loop_
_entity_poly.entity_id
_entity_poly.type
_entity_poly.pdbx_seq_one_letter_code
_entity_poly.pdbx_strand_id
1 'polypeptide(L)'
;ITFYNTGESAAYNITIDKGGNDLNMLASATLKVLNEFDIEYYNNENKTNFKPLPADCYELPSDMTVSFGEKELYKIKTVTFHPEKISVLSTGNFTYVLMLELTDGTSTINEKNKYIIVKPTVYQPAFSLSESGFKLPFTITEGVTEYIYELPVTLNTALTEDITCDVTVKKELLDEYNATSPIEYS
;
A
#
# COMPACT_ATOMS: atom_id res chain seq x y z
N ILE A 1 7.66 -0.43 0.09
CA ILE A 1 6.60 -0.62 -0.91
C ILE A 1 5.36 0.18 -0.50
N THR A 2 4.65 0.73 -1.47
CA THR A 2 3.47 1.54 -1.26
C THR A 2 2.23 0.79 -1.74
N PHE A 3 1.18 0.80 -0.92
CA PHE A 3 -0.15 0.31 -1.25
C PHE A 3 -1.18 1.42 -1.08
N TYR A 4 -2.33 1.25 -1.72
CA TYR A 4 -3.50 2.09 -1.52
C TYR A 4 -4.60 1.27 -0.85
N ASN A 5 -5.26 1.83 0.16
CA ASN A 5 -6.38 1.17 0.82
C ASN A 5 -7.66 1.35 -0.01
N THR A 6 -7.84 0.46 -0.97
CA THR A 6 -9.04 0.40 -1.83
C THR A 6 -10.05 -0.66 -1.35
N GLY A 7 -9.73 -1.36 -0.27
CA GLY A 7 -10.48 -2.54 0.21
C GLY A 7 -10.02 -3.85 -0.41
N GLU A 8 -9.13 -3.79 -1.40
CA GLU A 8 -8.60 -4.96 -2.09
C GLU A 8 -7.23 -5.37 -1.56
N SER A 9 -6.92 -6.66 -1.70
CA SER A 9 -5.59 -7.20 -1.41
C SER A 9 -4.60 -6.86 -2.52
N ALA A 10 -3.33 -6.69 -2.15
CA ALA A 10 -2.28 -6.30 -3.08
C ALA A 10 -1.17 -7.35 -3.17
N ALA A 11 -0.85 -7.80 -4.36
CA ALA A 11 0.22 -8.76 -4.61
C ALA A 11 1.58 -8.07 -4.71
N TYR A 12 2.60 -8.70 -4.12
CA TYR A 12 3.99 -8.28 -4.22
C TYR A 12 4.88 -9.46 -4.60
N ASN A 13 5.63 -9.30 -5.68
CA ASN A 13 6.51 -10.33 -6.21
C ASN A 13 7.92 -10.19 -5.64
N ILE A 14 8.38 -11.23 -4.98
CA ILE A 14 9.75 -11.37 -4.50
C ILE A 14 10.53 -12.17 -5.53
N THR A 15 11.57 -11.57 -6.06
CA THR A 15 12.47 -12.24 -7.00
C THR A 15 13.68 -12.80 -6.26
N ILE A 16 13.96 -14.08 -6.48
CA ILE A 16 15.13 -14.79 -5.97
C ILE A 16 15.99 -15.18 -7.14
N ASP A 17 17.24 -14.76 -7.13
CA ASP A 17 18.18 -14.97 -8.23
C ASP A 17 19.15 -16.11 -7.92
N LYS A 18 19.42 -16.95 -8.94
CA LYS A 18 20.50 -17.91 -8.96
C LYS A 18 21.71 -17.28 -9.63
N GLY A 19 22.76 -17.04 -8.85
CA GLY A 19 24.07 -16.59 -9.35
C GLY A 19 25.03 -17.74 -9.58
N GLY A 20 26.22 -17.44 -10.07
CA GLY A 20 27.31 -18.39 -10.24
C GLY A 20 27.81 -18.46 -11.68
N ASN A 21 28.93 -19.16 -11.87
CA ASN A 21 29.60 -19.28 -13.18
C ASN A 21 29.03 -20.41 -14.03
N ASP A 22 28.33 -21.38 -13.42
CA ASP A 22 27.72 -22.51 -14.13
C ASP A 22 26.20 -22.45 -14.00
N LEU A 23 25.53 -22.01 -15.05
CA LEU A 23 24.09 -21.87 -15.12
C LEU A 23 23.34 -23.22 -15.15
N ASN A 24 24.04 -24.32 -15.45
CA ASN A 24 23.44 -25.67 -15.51
C ASN A 24 23.33 -26.32 -14.13
N MET A 25 24.02 -25.80 -13.12
CA MET A 25 23.87 -26.32 -11.75
C MET A 25 22.43 -26.17 -11.24
N LEU A 26 21.92 -27.26 -10.67
CA LEU A 26 20.68 -27.23 -9.89
C LEU A 26 20.94 -26.54 -8.56
N ALA A 27 19.99 -25.75 -8.10
CA ALA A 27 20.07 -25.09 -6.80
C ALA A 27 18.71 -25.07 -6.13
N SER A 28 18.70 -25.08 -4.80
CA SER A 28 17.50 -24.84 -4.03
C SER A 28 17.81 -24.07 -2.77
N ALA A 29 16.82 -23.34 -2.27
CA ALA A 29 16.86 -22.64 -0.99
C ALA A 29 15.44 -22.53 -0.43
N THR A 30 15.33 -22.19 0.83
CA THR A 30 14.05 -21.96 1.50
C THR A 30 13.96 -20.50 1.95
N LEU A 31 12.82 -19.85 1.75
CA LEU A 31 12.50 -18.57 2.35
C LEU A 31 11.93 -18.80 3.75
N LYS A 32 12.63 -18.35 4.78
CA LYS A 32 12.17 -18.34 6.18
C LYS A 32 11.65 -16.97 6.54
N VAL A 33 10.44 -16.90 7.11
CA VAL A 33 9.95 -15.66 7.74
C VAL A 33 10.65 -15.49 9.09
N LEU A 34 11.21 -14.31 9.31
CA LEU A 34 11.86 -14.00 10.57
C LEU A 34 10.83 -13.64 11.64
N ASN A 35 10.96 -14.24 12.80
CA ASN A 35 10.14 -13.96 13.97
C ASN A 35 10.64 -12.72 14.74
N GLU A 36 9.96 -12.37 15.81
CA GLU A 36 10.29 -11.20 16.62
C GLU A 36 11.74 -11.26 17.19
N PHE A 37 12.18 -12.42 17.64
CA PHE A 37 13.52 -12.61 18.17
C PHE A 37 14.60 -12.46 17.08
N ASP A 38 14.38 -13.04 15.90
CA ASP A 38 15.28 -12.90 14.75
C ASP A 38 15.40 -11.42 14.33
N ILE A 39 14.27 -10.69 14.31
CA ILE A 39 14.22 -9.26 13.96
C ILE A 39 14.90 -8.40 15.04
N GLU A 40 14.72 -8.72 16.31
CA GLU A 40 15.43 -8.02 17.40
C GLU A 40 16.95 -8.17 17.30
N TYR A 41 17.42 -9.38 16.99
CA TYR A 41 18.84 -9.61 16.71
C TYR A 41 19.32 -8.76 15.54
N TYR A 42 18.59 -8.75 14.42
CA TYR A 42 18.88 -7.93 13.26
C TYR A 42 18.92 -6.42 13.62
N ASN A 43 17.96 -5.96 14.40
CA ASN A 43 17.89 -4.56 14.86
C ASN A 43 19.14 -4.14 15.63
N ASN A 44 19.62 -5.01 16.53
CA ASN A 44 20.82 -4.72 17.34
C ASN A 44 22.07 -4.58 16.46
N GLU A 45 22.24 -5.47 15.49
CA GLU A 45 23.38 -5.45 14.56
C GLU A 45 23.34 -4.26 13.61
N ASN A 46 22.16 -3.89 13.11
CA ASN A 46 21.99 -2.92 12.04
C ASN A 46 21.51 -1.53 12.52
N LYS A 47 21.30 -1.35 13.85
CA LYS A 47 20.81 -0.10 14.45
C LYS A 47 19.44 0.33 13.87
N THR A 48 18.59 -0.64 13.58
CA THR A 48 17.22 -0.44 13.12
C THR A 48 16.22 -0.62 14.27
N ASN A 49 14.96 -0.27 14.03
CA ASN A 49 13.88 -0.47 14.99
C ASN A 49 12.66 -1.07 14.26
N PHE A 50 12.84 -2.28 13.77
CA PHE A 50 11.80 -3.02 13.08
C PHE A 50 10.97 -3.89 14.03
N LYS A 51 9.71 -4.06 13.68
CA LYS A 51 8.82 -5.06 14.30
C LYS A 51 8.23 -5.96 13.21
N PRO A 52 7.96 -7.23 13.53
CA PRO A 52 7.31 -8.11 12.57
C PRO A 52 5.92 -7.56 12.22
N LEU A 53 5.61 -7.55 10.92
CA LEU A 53 4.26 -7.29 10.45
C LEU A 53 3.33 -8.38 10.98
N PRO A 54 2.16 -8.06 11.58
CA PRO A 54 1.22 -9.07 12.05
C PRO A 54 0.81 -10.05 10.95
N ALA A 55 0.68 -11.32 11.31
CA ALA A 55 0.46 -12.40 10.34
C ALA A 55 -0.86 -12.30 9.57
N ASP A 56 -1.84 -11.59 10.09
CA ASP A 56 -3.11 -11.32 9.42
C ASP A 56 -3.04 -10.19 8.39
N CYS A 57 -1.92 -9.47 8.31
CA CYS A 57 -1.69 -8.41 7.34
C CYS A 57 -1.18 -8.90 5.98
N TYR A 58 -0.84 -10.19 5.87
CA TYR A 58 -0.29 -10.77 4.63
C TYR A 58 -0.57 -12.27 4.53
N GLU A 59 -0.46 -12.78 3.30
CA GLU A 59 -0.51 -14.20 3.00
C GLU A 59 0.77 -14.60 2.25
N LEU A 60 1.38 -15.67 2.70
CA LEU A 60 2.56 -16.26 2.07
C LEU A 60 2.17 -17.33 1.05
N PRO A 61 2.99 -17.57 0.02
CA PRO A 61 2.79 -18.72 -0.84
C PRO A 61 2.88 -20.01 -0.02
N SER A 62 2.08 -21.02 -0.38
CA SER A 62 2.02 -22.30 0.32
C SER A 62 3.36 -23.07 0.30
N ASP A 63 4.18 -22.84 -0.71
CA ASP A 63 5.53 -23.38 -0.83
C ASP A 63 6.56 -22.27 -0.78
N MET A 64 7.35 -22.27 0.28
CA MET A 64 8.44 -21.32 0.51
C MET A 64 9.78 -21.83 -0.02
N THR A 65 9.83 -23.04 -0.58
CA THR A 65 11.03 -23.61 -1.22
C THR A 65 11.18 -23.02 -2.62
N VAL A 66 12.40 -22.66 -2.96
CA VAL A 66 12.78 -22.16 -4.29
C VAL A 66 13.74 -23.16 -4.91
N SER A 67 13.33 -23.77 -6.02
CA SER A 67 14.16 -24.74 -6.76
C SER A 67 14.44 -24.22 -8.16
N PHE A 68 15.72 -24.27 -8.54
CA PHE A 68 16.20 -23.84 -9.84
C PHE A 68 16.66 -25.03 -10.67
N GLY A 69 16.12 -25.17 -11.84
CA GLY A 69 16.60 -26.07 -12.88
C GLY A 69 17.80 -25.52 -13.63
N GLU A 70 18.21 -26.26 -14.67
CA GLU A 70 19.24 -25.81 -15.60
C GLU A 70 18.82 -24.51 -16.30
N LYS A 71 19.75 -23.56 -16.40
CA LYS A 71 19.56 -22.26 -17.08
C LYS A 71 18.45 -21.37 -16.50
N GLU A 72 17.83 -21.77 -15.41
CA GLU A 72 16.91 -20.89 -14.69
C GLU A 72 17.70 -19.90 -13.85
N LEU A 73 17.48 -18.61 -14.06
CA LEU A 73 18.23 -17.52 -13.43
C LEU A 73 17.51 -16.92 -12.23
N TYR A 74 16.19 -16.94 -12.24
CA TYR A 74 15.39 -16.37 -11.17
C TYR A 74 14.11 -17.17 -10.95
N LYS A 75 13.55 -17.02 -9.76
CA LYS A 75 12.21 -17.48 -9.38
C LYS A 75 11.45 -16.34 -8.70
N ILE A 76 10.15 -16.39 -8.82
CA ILE A 76 9.25 -15.41 -8.18
C ILE A 76 8.40 -16.13 -7.15
N LYS A 77 8.32 -15.54 -5.96
CA LYS A 77 7.37 -15.89 -4.91
C LYS A 77 6.47 -14.68 -4.67
N THR A 78 5.18 -14.87 -4.72
CA THR A 78 4.21 -13.79 -4.54
C THR A 78 3.69 -13.80 -3.10
N VAL A 79 3.75 -12.65 -2.45
CA VAL A 79 3.13 -12.39 -1.15
C VAL A 79 1.91 -11.50 -1.40
N THR A 80 0.79 -11.84 -0.81
CA THR A 80 -0.42 -11.00 -0.85
C THR A 80 -0.48 -10.20 0.45
N PHE A 81 -0.61 -8.88 0.34
CA PHE A 81 -0.78 -7.97 1.47
C PHE A 81 -2.24 -7.53 1.59
N HIS A 82 -2.65 -7.20 2.82
CA HIS A 82 -3.97 -6.67 3.14
C HIS A 82 -3.84 -5.20 3.59
N PRO A 83 -3.88 -4.23 2.66
CA PRO A 83 -3.68 -2.81 2.98
C PRO A 83 -4.63 -2.28 4.05
N GLU A 84 -5.88 -2.75 4.05
CA GLU A 84 -6.87 -2.40 5.06
C GLU A 84 -6.36 -2.68 6.49
N LYS A 85 -5.83 -3.90 6.71
CA LYS A 85 -5.32 -4.32 8.03
C LYS A 85 -4.04 -3.60 8.41
N ILE A 86 -3.18 -3.31 7.43
CA ILE A 86 -1.94 -2.56 7.65
C ILE A 86 -2.24 -1.10 8.02
N SER A 87 -3.26 -0.50 7.40
CA SER A 87 -3.60 0.92 7.60
C SER A 87 -4.03 1.26 9.02
N VAL A 88 -4.55 0.28 9.76
CA VAL A 88 -5.02 0.47 11.15
C VAL A 88 -3.95 0.14 12.21
N LEU A 89 -2.77 -0.30 11.79
CA LEU A 89 -1.68 -0.59 12.73
C LEU A 89 -1.18 0.70 13.37
N SER A 90 -1.09 0.68 14.70
CA SER A 90 -0.51 1.80 15.45
C SER A 90 0.99 1.89 15.17
N THR A 91 1.42 3.02 14.64
CA THR A 91 2.85 3.32 14.45
C THR A 91 3.38 4.03 15.69
N GLY A 92 4.39 3.43 16.32
CA GLY A 92 5.17 4.05 17.40
C GLY A 92 6.55 4.47 16.89
N ASN A 93 7.56 4.35 17.74
CA ASN A 93 8.96 4.60 17.37
C ASN A 93 9.58 3.42 16.59
N PHE A 94 8.79 2.60 15.94
CA PHE A 94 9.22 1.41 15.22
C PHE A 94 8.54 1.35 13.83
N THR A 95 9.07 0.48 12.98
CA THR A 95 8.55 0.24 11.64
C THR A 95 8.15 -1.23 11.50
N TYR A 96 6.92 -1.50 11.10
CA TYR A 96 6.50 -2.85 10.74
C TYR A 96 7.13 -3.29 9.43
N VAL A 97 7.64 -4.53 9.42
CA VAL A 97 8.26 -5.14 8.24
C VAL A 97 7.88 -6.62 8.12
N LEU A 98 7.70 -7.09 6.91
CA LEU A 98 7.81 -8.51 6.60
C LEU A 98 9.27 -8.76 6.23
N MET A 99 9.96 -9.56 7.03
CA MET A 99 11.36 -9.87 6.83
C MET A 99 11.53 -11.36 6.55
N LEU A 100 12.17 -11.67 5.44
CA LEU A 100 12.44 -13.02 4.98
C LEU A 100 13.93 -13.24 4.82
N GLU A 101 14.38 -14.46 5.10
CA GLU A 101 15.76 -14.89 4.95
C GLU A 101 15.83 -16.11 4.03
N LEU A 102 16.78 -16.14 3.11
CA LEU A 102 17.15 -17.35 2.38
C LEU A 102 17.99 -18.25 3.27
N THR A 103 17.54 -19.50 3.45
CA THR A 103 18.18 -20.53 4.29
C THR A 103 18.23 -21.86 3.55
N ASP A 104 18.90 -22.83 4.15
CA ASP A 104 18.88 -24.24 3.74
C ASP A 104 19.15 -24.47 2.25
N GLY A 105 20.11 -23.70 1.70
CA GLY A 105 20.49 -23.81 0.30
C GLY A 105 21.32 -25.06 0.00
N THR A 106 21.08 -25.71 -1.14
CA THR A 106 21.97 -26.74 -1.68
C THR A 106 23.27 -26.16 -2.25
N SER A 107 23.30 -24.84 -2.44
CA SER A 107 24.45 -24.05 -2.88
C SER A 107 24.71 -22.94 -1.87
N THR A 108 25.90 -22.30 -1.97
CA THR A 108 26.24 -21.19 -1.08
C THR A 108 25.26 -20.03 -1.23
N ILE A 109 24.67 -19.63 -0.13
CA ILE A 109 23.83 -18.44 -0.06
C ILE A 109 24.72 -17.21 0.06
N ASN A 110 24.39 -16.16 -0.68
CA ASN A 110 25.12 -14.90 -0.58
C ASN A 110 24.72 -14.17 0.71
N GLU A 111 25.61 -14.18 1.70
CA GLU A 111 25.38 -13.60 3.03
C GLU A 111 25.02 -12.08 2.99
N LYS A 112 25.46 -11.36 1.97
CA LYS A 112 25.16 -9.93 1.81
C LYS A 112 23.75 -9.68 1.30
N ASN A 113 23.14 -10.65 0.62
CA ASN A 113 21.84 -10.52 -0.06
C ASN A 113 20.86 -11.62 0.35
N LYS A 114 21.02 -12.21 1.52
CA LYS A 114 20.13 -13.27 1.98
C LYS A 114 18.82 -12.77 2.60
N TYR A 115 18.75 -11.49 2.95
CA TYR A 115 17.55 -10.89 3.53
C TYR A 115 16.77 -10.09 2.52
N ILE A 116 15.45 -10.18 2.60
CA ILE A 116 14.55 -9.22 1.99
C ILE A 116 13.68 -8.59 3.09
N ILE A 117 13.63 -7.27 3.12
CA ILE A 117 12.88 -6.50 4.11
C ILE A 117 11.82 -5.70 3.36
N VAL A 118 10.58 -6.14 3.50
CA VAL A 118 9.44 -5.46 2.91
C VAL A 118 8.82 -4.55 3.97
N LYS A 119 8.92 -3.25 3.74
CA LYS A 119 8.29 -2.21 4.55
C LYS A 119 7.03 -1.73 3.82
N PRO A 120 5.83 -2.18 4.21
CA PRO A 120 4.61 -1.70 3.62
C PRO A 120 4.27 -0.30 4.13
N THR A 121 3.87 0.57 3.22
CA THR A 121 3.28 1.89 3.53
C THR A 121 1.93 1.94 2.85
N VAL A 122 0.89 2.33 3.57
CA VAL A 122 -0.47 2.37 3.04
C VAL A 122 -0.96 3.81 3.01
N TYR A 123 -1.44 4.22 1.83
CA TYR A 123 -2.11 5.50 1.64
C TYR A 123 -3.62 5.28 1.53
N GLN A 124 -4.38 6.16 2.18
CA GLN A 124 -5.83 6.21 2.04
C GLN A 124 -6.17 7.12 0.85
N PRO A 125 -6.81 6.61 -0.21
CA PRO A 125 -7.39 7.45 -1.24
C PRO A 125 -8.43 8.39 -0.63
N ALA A 126 -8.39 9.66 -0.98
CA ALA A 126 -9.34 10.65 -0.50
C ALA A 126 -9.77 11.58 -1.63
N PHE A 127 -11.08 11.76 -1.75
CA PHE A 127 -11.65 12.77 -2.63
C PHE A 127 -11.70 14.12 -1.92
N SER A 128 -11.50 15.16 -2.68
CA SER A 128 -11.70 16.53 -2.25
C SER A 128 -12.33 17.37 -3.35
N LEU A 129 -13.10 18.36 -2.96
CA LEU A 129 -13.51 19.40 -3.89
C LEU A 129 -12.30 20.30 -4.15
N SER A 130 -11.98 20.54 -5.42
CA SER A 130 -10.86 21.41 -5.80
C SER A 130 -11.06 22.85 -5.34
N GLU A 131 -12.32 23.21 -5.15
CA GLU A 131 -12.74 24.50 -4.68
C GLU A 131 -13.62 24.34 -3.44
N SER A 132 -13.25 25.01 -2.37
CA SER A 132 -14.01 25.03 -1.11
C SER A 132 -14.40 26.45 -0.73
N GLY A 133 -15.42 26.58 0.12
CA GLY A 133 -15.92 27.86 0.60
C GLY A 133 -16.94 28.51 -0.31
N PHE A 134 -17.23 29.77 -0.04
CA PHE A 134 -18.19 30.56 -0.80
C PHE A 134 -17.66 30.86 -2.19
N LYS A 135 -18.46 30.53 -3.21
CA LYS A 135 -18.24 31.01 -4.56
C LYS A 135 -19.02 32.28 -4.78
N LEU A 136 -18.40 33.23 -5.52
CA LEU A 136 -19.10 34.42 -5.93
C LEU A 136 -20.33 34.04 -6.77
N PRO A 137 -21.47 34.66 -6.50
CA PRO A 137 -22.67 34.42 -7.28
C PRO A 137 -22.39 34.63 -8.76
N PHE A 138 -22.78 33.68 -9.59
CA PHE A 138 -22.78 33.93 -11.04
C PHE A 138 -23.92 34.86 -11.39
N THR A 139 -23.69 35.68 -12.42
CA THR A 139 -24.70 36.64 -12.86
C THR A 139 -25.87 35.92 -13.52
N ILE A 140 -27.06 36.08 -12.97
CA ILE A 140 -28.29 35.58 -13.56
C ILE A 140 -28.71 36.54 -14.66
N THR A 141 -28.79 36.07 -15.89
CA THR A 141 -29.20 36.87 -17.05
C THR A 141 -30.67 36.62 -17.35
N GLU A 142 -31.45 37.68 -17.58
CA GLU A 142 -32.85 37.56 -17.93
C GLU A 142 -33.06 36.71 -19.20
N GLY A 143 -33.97 35.77 -19.14
CA GLY A 143 -34.28 34.84 -20.23
C GLY A 143 -33.42 33.58 -20.26
N VAL A 144 -32.43 33.43 -19.40
CA VAL A 144 -31.66 32.18 -19.19
C VAL A 144 -32.34 31.35 -18.14
N THR A 145 -32.75 30.10 -18.49
CA THR A 145 -33.52 29.21 -17.61
C THR A 145 -32.66 28.11 -16.99
N GLU A 146 -31.41 27.96 -17.42
CA GLU A 146 -30.51 26.91 -16.94
C GLU A 146 -29.07 27.46 -16.86
N TYR A 147 -28.42 27.14 -15.73
CA TYR A 147 -27.03 27.45 -15.50
C TYR A 147 -26.30 26.16 -15.11
N ILE A 148 -25.21 25.90 -15.81
CA ILE A 148 -24.37 24.72 -15.53
C ILE A 148 -23.16 25.20 -14.71
N TYR A 149 -22.96 24.60 -13.55
CA TYR A 149 -21.76 24.79 -12.76
C TYR A 149 -20.99 23.46 -12.67
N GLU A 150 -19.77 23.45 -13.17
CA GLU A 150 -18.89 22.30 -13.07
C GLU A 150 -18.22 22.29 -11.68
N LEU A 151 -18.46 21.24 -10.90
CA LEU A 151 -17.88 21.05 -9.59
C LEU A 151 -16.66 20.12 -9.72
N PRO A 152 -15.42 20.66 -9.69
CA PRO A 152 -14.24 19.81 -9.85
C PRO A 152 -13.98 19.00 -8.58
N VAL A 153 -13.92 17.68 -8.75
CA VAL A 153 -13.54 16.73 -7.70
C VAL A 153 -12.15 16.19 -8.01
N THR A 154 -11.28 16.20 -7.04
CA THR A 154 -9.91 15.68 -7.16
C THR A 154 -9.69 14.49 -6.24
N LEU A 155 -8.85 13.57 -6.68
CA LEU A 155 -8.33 12.48 -5.88
C LEU A 155 -6.88 12.82 -5.47
N ASN A 156 -6.53 12.56 -4.21
CA ASN A 156 -5.20 12.87 -3.65
C ASN A 156 -4.07 11.98 -4.19
N THR A 157 -4.40 10.96 -4.99
CA THR A 157 -3.42 10.01 -5.54
C THR A 157 -3.89 9.47 -6.89
N ALA A 158 -2.95 9.06 -7.74
CA ALA A 158 -3.25 8.33 -8.96
C ALA A 158 -3.42 6.84 -8.62
N LEU A 159 -4.54 6.27 -9.01
CA LEU A 159 -4.83 4.85 -8.88
C LEU A 159 -4.84 4.20 -10.26
N THR A 160 -4.55 2.91 -10.30
CA THR A 160 -4.68 2.06 -11.50
C THR A 160 -6.07 1.43 -11.61
N GLU A 161 -6.87 1.55 -10.56
CA GLU A 161 -8.21 0.99 -10.45
C GLU A 161 -9.24 2.11 -10.37
N ASP A 162 -10.43 1.84 -10.90
CA ASP A 162 -11.55 2.77 -10.83
C ASP A 162 -12.12 2.79 -9.40
N ILE A 163 -12.26 3.99 -8.84
CA ILE A 163 -12.98 4.21 -7.59
C ILE A 163 -14.10 5.20 -7.82
N THR A 164 -15.18 5.05 -7.08
CA THR A 164 -16.36 5.91 -7.17
C THR A 164 -16.56 6.71 -5.90
N CYS A 165 -17.12 7.90 -6.03
CA CYS A 165 -17.64 8.66 -4.90
C CYS A 165 -19.01 9.23 -5.24
N ASP A 166 -19.86 9.33 -4.23
CA ASP A 166 -21.14 10.00 -4.35
C ASP A 166 -21.02 11.45 -3.88
N VAL A 167 -21.53 12.37 -4.67
CA VAL A 167 -21.67 13.77 -4.29
C VAL A 167 -23.12 14.04 -3.95
N THR A 168 -23.41 14.38 -2.70
CA THR A 168 -24.74 14.66 -2.24
C THR A 168 -24.88 16.11 -1.76
N VAL A 169 -25.99 16.74 -2.14
CA VAL A 169 -26.37 18.06 -1.59
C VAL A 169 -27.04 17.84 -0.24
N LYS A 170 -26.49 18.43 0.82
CA LYS A 170 -27.06 18.39 2.18
C LYS A 170 -27.82 19.67 2.45
N LYS A 171 -29.11 19.63 2.20
CA LYS A 171 -29.98 20.78 2.44
C LYS A 171 -30.00 21.20 3.92
N GLU A 172 -29.87 20.25 4.83
CA GLU A 172 -29.84 20.52 6.27
C GLU A 172 -28.70 21.47 6.67
N LEU A 173 -27.53 21.34 6.01
CA LEU A 173 -26.40 22.24 6.26
C LEU A 173 -26.64 23.64 5.72
N LEU A 174 -27.39 23.76 4.64
CA LEU A 174 -27.81 25.05 4.10
C LEU A 174 -28.81 25.73 5.02
N ASP A 175 -29.79 24.99 5.52
CA ASP A 175 -30.79 25.48 6.46
C ASP A 175 -30.14 25.93 7.79
N GLU A 176 -29.18 25.17 8.31
CA GLU A 176 -28.39 25.53 9.49
C GLU A 176 -27.57 26.81 9.26
N TYR A 177 -26.92 26.91 8.10
CA TYR A 177 -26.17 28.11 7.73
C TYR A 177 -27.09 29.34 7.63
N ASN A 178 -28.24 29.21 6.97
CA ASN A 178 -29.22 30.28 6.80
C ASN A 178 -29.78 30.78 8.16
N ALA A 179 -29.91 29.87 9.14
CA ALA A 179 -30.36 30.24 10.49
C ALA A 179 -29.40 31.19 11.22
N THR A 180 -28.12 31.20 10.83
CA THR A 180 -27.07 32.04 11.47
C THR A 180 -26.53 33.12 10.55
N SER A 181 -26.85 33.07 9.26
CA SER A 181 -26.35 34.02 8.24
C SER A 181 -27.27 35.23 8.08
N PRO A 182 -26.72 36.44 7.86
CA PRO A 182 -27.53 37.62 7.50
C PRO A 182 -28.10 37.56 6.07
N ILE A 183 -27.65 36.58 5.28
CA ILE A 183 -28.10 36.36 3.89
C ILE A 183 -28.66 34.95 3.82
N GLU A 184 -29.92 34.82 3.43
CA GLU A 184 -30.61 33.57 3.23
C GLU A 184 -30.34 33.05 1.80
N TYR A 185 -29.99 31.77 1.67
CA TYR A 185 -29.81 31.08 0.40
C TYR A 185 -30.92 30.04 0.23
N SER A 186 -31.45 29.87 -0.95
CA SER A 186 -32.51 28.93 -1.30
C SER A 186 -32.08 27.92 -2.34
#